data_7f1e6d33d15ae9aada6fe2464d64508b
#
_entry.id   7f1e6d33d15ae9aada6fe2464d64508b
#
_cell.length_a   1.000
_cell.length_b   1.000
_cell.length_c   1.000
_cell.angle_alpha   90.00
_cell.angle_beta   90.00
_cell.angle_gamma   90.00
#
_symmetry.space_group_name_H-M   'P 1'
#
loop_
_entity.id
_entity.type
_entity.pdbx_description
1 polymer ?
#
loop_
_entity_poly.entity_id
_entity_poly.type
_entity_poly.pdbx_seq_one_letter_code
_entity_poly.pdbx_strand_id
1 'polypeptide(L)'
;MSEVYKTTEYVPKTWKNSLKFFIFMAFCYFCTGFNTGTMMNKLLKVRNVNDYSEYLGHKDTHQLISVIDYSEVSPIRHCLCNYSVFGLFLRDDVAVDLTYGFCKYDYSEGTLICVAPGQIGGKEENGELVDIKGWALLFHPDLLHGTHLGQTIKEYSCFDYRINEALHMSNEEHEILVSLMRQIRDEIENNKHDDFQDAIIVSYLEVLLNYCRR
;
A
#
# COMPACT_ATOMS: atom_id res chain seq x y z
N MET A 1 1.48 34.17 -38.80
CA MET A 1 1.53 33.09 -39.78
C MET A 1 2.74 32.26 -39.44
N SER A 2 2.56 31.16 -38.73
CA SER A 2 3.61 30.20 -38.40
C SER A 2 3.07 28.81 -38.75
N GLU A 3 3.64 28.26 -39.80
CA GLU A 3 3.33 26.93 -40.29
C GLU A 3 3.84 25.87 -39.33
N VAL A 4 2.92 25.00 -38.86
CA VAL A 4 3.21 23.81 -38.09
C VAL A 4 3.62 22.70 -39.05
N TYR A 5 4.91 22.35 -39.08
CA TYR A 5 5.42 21.20 -39.82
C TYR A 5 4.95 19.91 -39.10
N LYS A 6 4.00 19.22 -39.73
CA LYS A 6 3.71 17.80 -39.44
C LYS A 6 4.77 16.94 -40.13
N THR A 7 5.79 16.51 -39.44
CA THR A 7 6.68 15.43 -39.91
C THR A 7 6.09 14.07 -39.50
N THR A 8 5.34 13.46 -40.41
CA THR A 8 5.06 12.01 -40.37
C THR A 8 6.33 11.31 -40.85
N GLU A 9 7.16 10.81 -39.96
CA GLU A 9 8.36 10.05 -40.31
C GLU A 9 7.96 8.68 -40.92
N TYR A 10 8.24 8.58 -42.22
CA TYR A 10 8.16 7.33 -42.97
C TYR A 10 9.42 6.50 -42.69
N VAL A 11 9.31 5.48 -41.82
CA VAL A 11 10.41 4.55 -41.53
C VAL A 11 10.31 3.34 -42.47
N PRO A 12 11.30 3.09 -43.33
CA PRO A 12 11.30 1.93 -44.22
C PRO A 12 11.30 0.61 -43.44
N LYS A 13 10.47 -0.34 -43.84
CA LYS A 13 10.30 -1.65 -43.18
C LYS A 13 11.60 -2.47 -43.03
N THR A 14 12.59 -2.19 -43.88
CA THR A 14 13.88 -2.92 -43.90
C THR A 14 14.84 -2.53 -42.76
N TRP A 15 14.57 -1.46 -42.03
CA TRP A 15 15.46 -0.95 -40.97
C TRP A 15 15.10 -1.42 -39.55
N LYS A 16 13.93 -2.00 -39.37
CA LYS A 16 13.44 -2.39 -38.05
C LYS A 16 14.26 -3.45 -37.30
N ASN A 17 15.09 -4.22 -38.01
CA ASN A 17 15.90 -5.30 -37.43
C ASN A 17 17.42 -5.10 -37.60
N SER A 18 17.91 -3.89 -37.90
CA SER A 18 19.33 -3.63 -38.06
C SER A 18 19.92 -2.83 -36.89
N LEU A 19 21.19 -3.13 -36.59
CA LEU A 19 21.97 -2.40 -35.58
C LEU A 19 21.95 -0.88 -35.82
N LYS A 20 21.80 -0.44 -37.08
CA LYS A 20 21.69 0.97 -37.48
C LYS A 20 20.39 1.64 -37.00
N PHE A 21 19.30 0.88 -36.87
CA PHE A 21 18.05 1.38 -36.29
C PHE A 21 18.21 1.69 -34.81
N PHE A 22 18.86 0.80 -34.08
CA PHE A 22 19.17 1.02 -32.65
C PHE A 22 20.10 2.19 -32.43
N ILE A 23 21.13 2.37 -33.27
CA ILE A 23 22.04 3.50 -33.19
C ILE A 23 21.34 4.78 -33.55
N PHE A 24 20.47 4.81 -34.58
CA PHE A 24 19.68 5.97 -34.96
C PHE A 24 18.67 6.35 -33.86
N MET A 25 17.97 5.38 -33.28
CA MET A 25 17.09 5.63 -32.15
C MET A 25 17.86 6.16 -30.94
N ALA A 26 19.01 5.59 -30.61
CA ALA A 26 19.87 6.08 -29.53
C ALA A 26 20.37 7.51 -29.80
N PHE A 27 20.69 7.85 -31.06
CA PHE A 27 21.14 9.17 -31.44
C PHE A 27 20.00 10.21 -31.43
N CYS A 28 18.79 9.85 -31.86
CA CYS A 28 17.60 10.68 -31.71
C CYS A 28 17.24 10.89 -30.22
N TYR A 29 17.39 9.88 -29.37
CA TYR A 29 17.22 10.03 -27.93
C TYR A 29 18.21 11.02 -27.31
N PHE A 30 19.44 11.06 -27.83
CA PHE A 30 20.49 11.93 -27.29
C PHE A 30 20.38 13.38 -27.80
N CYS A 31 19.91 13.60 -29.05
CA CYS A 31 19.85 14.92 -29.68
C CYS A 31 18.55 15.69 -29.41
N THR A 32 17.44 15.04 -29.06
CA THR A 32 16.15 15.74 -28.94
C THR A 32 15.83 16.20 -27.52
N GLY A 33 16.67 15.87 -26.52
CA GLY A 33 16.38 16.28 -25.13
C GLY A 33 14.96 15.93 -24.70
N PHE A 34 14.35 14.91 -25.36
CA PHE A 34 13.05 14.42 -24.99
C PHE A 34 13.21 13.79 -23.61
N ASN A 35 12.91 14.58 -22.63
CA ASN A 35 12.59 14.11 -21.30
C ASN A 35 11.32 13.26 -21.45
N THR A 36 11.48 12.06 -22.00
CA THR A 36 10.54 11.00 -21.74
C THR A 36 10.69 10.79 -20.24
N GLY A 37 9.89 11.53 -19.46
CA GLY A 37 9.54 11.11 -18.14
C GLY A 37 9.00 9.70 -18.35
N THR A 38 9.92 8.72 -18.35
CA THR A 38 9.61 7.35 -18.07
C THR A 38 8.82 7.49 -16.80
N MET A 39 7.50 7.22 -16.83
CA MET A 39 6.75 6.90 -15.65
C MET A 39 7.44 5.65 -15.10
N MET A 40 8.55 5.88 -14.40
CA MET A 40 9.09 4.87 -13.49
C MET A 40 7.97 4.71 -12.48
N ASN A 41 7.25 3.60 -12.57
CA ASN A 41 6.32 3.16 -11.55
C ASN A 41 7.03 3.35 -10.22
N LYS A 42 6.70 4.45 -9.53
CA LYS A 42 7.42 4.87 -8.33
C LYS A 42 6.97 3.97 -7.21
N LEU A 43 7.72 2.89 -7.00
CA LEU A 43 7.50 1.99 -5.89
C LEU A 43 7.73 2.76 -4.59
N LEU A 44 6.66 2.96 -3.81
CA LEU A 44 6.74 3.57 -2.49
C LEU A 44 7.41 2.58 -1.53
N LYS A 45 8.51 2.97 -0.91
CA LYS A 45 9.21 2.17 0.10
C LYS A 45 8.68 2.53 1.47
N VAL A 46 7.84 1.68 2.03
CA VAL A 46 7.27 1.84 3.37
C VAL A 46 8.22 1.16 4.38
N ARG A 47 9.23 1.87 4.82
CA ARG A 47 10.25 1.38 5.78
C ARG A 47 9.78 1.46 7.22
N ASN A 48 8.96 2.46 7.50
CA ASN A 48 8.31 2.71 8.77
C ASN A 48 6.86 3.12 8.52
N VAL A 49 6.08 3.24 9.56
CA VAL A 49 4.64 3.59 9.44
C VAL A 49 4.44 4.98 8.85
N ASN A 50 5.34 5.93 9.17
CA ASN A 50 5.24 7.32 8.72
C ASN A 50 5.39 7.45 7.20
N ASP A 51 6.19 6.59 6.53
CA ASP A 51 6.37 6.66 5.08
C ASP A 51 5.02 6.53 4.33
N TYR A 52 4.11 5.68 4.85
CA TYR A 52 2.78 5.50 4.27
C TYR A 52 1.84 6.65 4.66
N SER A 53 1.87 7.06 5.91
CA SER A 53 1.04 8.16 6.42
C SER A 53 1.36 9.49 5.74
N GLU A 54 2.65 9.81 5.57
CA GLU A 54 3.10 11.00 4.85
C GLU A 54 2.66 10.98 3.39
N TYR A 55 2.69 9.82 2.74
CA TYR A 55 2.19 9.66 1.37
C TYR A 55 0.71 10.01 1.26
N LEU A 56 -0.10 9.66 2.27
CA LEU A 56 -1.51 9.98 2.35
C LEU A 56 -1.80 11.39 2.89
N GLY A 57 -0.77 12.12 3.34
CA GLY A 57 -0.95 13.42 4.00
C GLY A 57 -1.49 13.33 5.43
N HIS A 58 -1.45 12.14 6.03
CA HIS A 58 -1.81 11.90 7.42
C HIS A 58 -0.60 12.16 8.33
N LYS A 59 -0.84 12.65 9.55
CA LYS A 59 0.22 12.92 10.52
C LYS A 59 0.14 11.94 11.69
N ASP A 60 1.09 11.02 11.73
CA ASP A 60 1.22 10.10 12.84
C ASP A 60 1.70 10.79 14.12
N THR A 61 1.27 10.22 15.24
CA THR A 61 1.70 10.64 16.58
C THR A 61 2.47 9.56 17.31
N HIS A 62 2.53 8.34 16.75
CA HIS A 62 3.30 7.22 17.30
C HIS A 62 4.33 6.74 16.26
N GLN A 63 5.52 6.30 16.73
CA GLN A 63 6.63 5.94 15.83
C GLN A 63 6.51 4.53 15.22
N LEU A 64 5.84 3.62 15.94
CA LEU A 64 5.81 2.20 15.61
C LEU A 64 4.45 1.70 15.10
N ILE A 65 3.41 2.51 15.20
CA ILE A 65 2.05 2.15 14.75
C ILE A 65 1.33 3.37 14.19
N SER A 66 0.53 3.16 13.16
CA SER A 66 -0.35 4.16 12.56
C SER A 66 -1.72 3.55 12.29
N VAL A 67 -2.78 4.31 12.57
CA VAL A 67 -4.17 3.94 12.23
C VAL A 67 -4.79 5.09 11.47
N ILE A 68 -5.21 4.83 10.24
CA ILE A 68 -5.72 5.82 9.30
C ILE A 68 -7.15 5.46 8.90
N ASP A 69 -8.07 6.40 9.09
CA ASP A 69 -9.39 6.38 8.46
C ASP A 69 -9.26 6.98 7.06
N TYR A 70 -9.52 6.20 6.02
CA TYR A 70 -9.42 6.70 4.65
C TYR A 70 -10.39 7.83 4.34
N SER A 71 -11.49 7.96 5.07
CA SER A 71 -12.43 9.08 4.91
C SER A 71 -11.80 10.44 5.24
N GLU A 72 -10.74 10.46 6.07
CA GLU A 72 -10.05 11.68 6.48
C GLU A 72 -8.96 12.12 5.48
N VAL A 73 -8.50 11.21 4.63
CA VAL A 73 -7.37 11.43 3.70
C VAL A 73 -7.75 11.32 2.21
N SER A 74 -8.92 10.76 1.90
CA SER A 74 -9.42 10.67 0.52
C SER A 74 -9.75 12.05 -0.08
N PRO A 75 -9.62 12.25 -1.40
CA PRO A 75 -9.19 11.25 -2.39
C PRO A 75 -7.66 11.07 -2.43
N ILE A 76 -7.22 9.85 -2.69
CA ILE A 76 -5.80 9.49 -2.75
C ILE A 76 -5.37 9.03 -4.14
N ARG A 77 -4.05 9.00 -4.39
CA ARG A 77 -3.50 8.36 -5.58
C ARG A 77 -3.20 6.89 -5.28
N HIS A 78 -3.33 6.06 -6.30
CA HIS A 78 -2.80 4.69 -6.19
C HIS A 78 -1.28 4.70 -6.10
N CYS A 79 -0.72 3.76 -5.34
CA CYS A 79 0.71 3.48 -5.34
C CYS A 79 0.98 1.99 -5.15
N LEU A 80 2.04 1.52 -5.76
CA LEU A 80 2.61 0.23 -5.47
C LEU A 80 3.59 0.41 -4.31
N CYS A 81 3.41 -0.34 -3.24
CA CYS A 81 4.17 -0.22 -2.00
C CYS A 81 5.02 -1.45 -1.76
N ASN A 82 6.27 -1.25 -1.33
CA ASN A 82 7.12 -2.29 -0.76
C ASN A 82 7.18 -2.08 0.74
N TYR A 83 6.61 -3.01 1.50
CA TYR A 83 6.43 -2.88 2.94
C TYR A 83 7.60 -3.49 3.71
N SER A 84 8.16 -2.74 4.67
CA SER A 84 9.04 -3.25 5.73
C SER A 84 8.31 -3.34 7.08
N VAL A 85 7.01 -3.06 7.08
CA VAL A 85 6.10 -3.07 8.22
C VAL A 85 4.96 -4.04 7.96
N PHE A 86 4.26 -4.46 9.00
CA PHE A 86 2.98 -5.14 8.86
C PHE A 86 1.88 -4.12 8.53
N GLY A 87 0.90 -4.53 7.74
CA GLY A 87 -0.26 -3.71 7.41
C GLY A 87 -1.54 -4.52 7.33
N LEU A 88 -2.61 -3.92 7.80
CA LEU A 88 -3.98 -4.41 7.76
C LEU A 88 -4.83 -3.34 7.08
N PHE A 89 -5.44 -3.68 5.95
CA PHE A 89 -6.21 -2.75 5.14
C PHE A 89 -7.65 -3.27 5.05
N LEU A 90 -8.53 -2.70 5.86
CA LEU A 90 -9.95 -3.00 5.85
C LEU A 90 -10.62 -2.09 4.82
N ARG A 91 -11.30 -2.69 3.85
CA ARG A 91 -11.92 -1.99 2.73
C ARG A 91 -13.44 -2.09 2.81
N ASP A 92 -14.10 -0.93 2.71
CA ASP A 92 -15.56 -0.79 2.75
C ASP A 92 -16.15 -0.52 1.36
N ASP A 93 -15.29 -0.44 0.34
CA ASP A 93 -15.68 -0.23 -1.04
C ASP A 93 -15.40 -1.47 -1.89
N VAL A 94 -16.18 -1.62 -2.97
CA VAL A 94 -15.88 -2.64 -4.00
C VAL A 94 -14.60 -2.22 -4.70
N ALA A 95 -13.51 -2.87 -4.37
CA ALA A 95 -12.22 -2.47 -4.88
C ALA A 95 -12.02 -2.90 -6.33
N VAL A 96 -11.53 -1.95 -7.10
CA VAL A 96 -11.12 -2.15 -8.49
C VAL A 96 -9.66 -2.60 -8.50
N ASP A 97 -9.39 -3.80 -9.02
CA ASP A 97 -8.06 -4.27 -9.49
C ASP A 97 -6.84 -3.91 -8.60
N LEU A 98 -6.78 -4.38 -7.35
CA LEU A 98 -5.53 -4.33 -6.59
C LEU A 98 -4.65 -5.55 -6.91
N THR A 99 -3.34 -5.33 -6.94
CA THR A 99 -2.34 -6.38 -7.13
C THR A 99 -1.59 -6.64 -5.82
N TYR A 100 -1.38 -7.92 -5.51
CA TYR A 100 -0.53 -8.36 -4.41
C TYR A 100 0.49 -9.36 -4.97
N GLY A 101 1.76 -9.00 -4.95
CA GLY A 101 2.76 -9.75 -5.67
C GLY A 101 2.47 -9.83 -7.16
N PHE A 102 2.23 -11.02 -7.70
CA PHE A 102 1.90 -11.27 -9.11
C PHE A 102 0.42 -11.62 -9.34
N CYS A 103 -0.43 -11.60 -8.31
CA CYS A 103 -1.83 -11.97 -8.38
C CYS A 103 -2.75 -10.76 -8.25
N LYS A 104 -3.92 -10.84 -8.89
CA LYS A 104 -5.02 -9.89 -8.71
C LYS A 104 -5.94 -10.39 -7.62
N TYR A 105 -6.44 -9.47 -6.80
CA TYR A 105 -7.45 -9.78 -5.79
C TYR A 105 -8.86 -9.63 -6.32
N ASP A 106 -9.75 -10.50 -5.84
CA ASP A 106 -11.19 -10.34 -5.97
C ASP A 106 -11.73 -9.74 -4.67
N TYR A 107 -12.30 -8.53 -4.76
CA TYR A 107 -12.76 -7.77 -3.62
C TYR A 107 -14.28 -7.71 -3.56
N SER A 108 -14.79 -7.78 -2.33
CA SER A 108 -16.15 -7.38 -1.98
C SER A 108 -16.11 -6.41 -0.78
N GLU A 109 -17.21 -5.75 -0.47
CA GLU A 109 -17.35 -4.97 0.76
C GLU A 109 -16.97 -5.81 1.98
N GLY A 110 -16.27 -5.19 2.96
CA GLY A 110 -15.83 -5.89 4.16
C GLY A 110 -14.61 -6.79 3.94
N THR A 111 -13.74 -6.44 3.01
CA THR A 111 -12.52 -7.20 2.73
C THR A 111 -11.34 -6.69 3.54
N LEU A 112 -10.64 -7.59 4.22
CA LEU A 112 -9.40 -7.31 4.92
C LEU A 112 -8.20 -7.88 4.16
N ILE A 113 -7.22 -7.01 3.90
CA ILE A 113 -5.95 -7.36 3.29
C ILE A 113 -4.86 -7.25 4.34
N CYS A 114 -4.06 -8.29 4.48
CA CYS A 114 -2.92 -8.31 5.38
C CYS A 114 -1.62 -8.32 4.57
N VAL A 115 -0.67 -7.50 4.96
CA VAL A 115 0.68 -7.48 4.37
C VAL A 115 1.73 -7.66 5.44
N ALA A 116 2.79 -8.40 5.12
CA ALA A 116 3.95 -8.61 5.98
C ALA A 116 5.18 -7.86 5.45
N PRO A 117 6.20 -7.64 6.31
CA PRO A 117 7.49 -7.11 5.86
C PRO A 117 8.10 -7.92 4.71
N GLY A 118 8.58 -7.21 3.68
CA GLY A 118 9.14 -7.79 2.45
C GLY A 118 8.15 -7.99 1.31
N GLN A 119 6.86 -7.78 1.54
CA GLN A 119 5.83 -7.93 0.52
C GLN A 119 5.61 -6.64 -0.28
N ILE A 120 5.15 -6.81 -1.52
CA ILE A 120 4.77 -5.72 -2.41
C ILE A 120 3.27 -5.82 -2.66
N GLY A 121 2.55 -4.73 -2.38
CA GLY A 121 1.10 -4.66 -2.60
C GLY A 121 0.65 -3.26 -2.99
N GLY A 122 -0.58 -3.15 -3.47
CA GLY A 122 -1.16 -1.91 -3.94
C GLY A 122 -1.47 -1.94 -5.43
N LYS A 123 -1.64 -0.77 -6.03
CA LYS A 123 -1.91 -0.60 -7.47
C LYS A 123 -0.95 0.41 -8.06
N GLU A 124 -0.52 0.17 -9.28
CA GLU A 124 0.31 1.12 -10.02
C GLU A 124 -0.40 2.47 -10.18
N GLU A 125 0.35 3.53 -10.02
CA GLU A 125 -0.17 4.88 -10.20
C GLU A 125 -0.56 5.11 -11.67
N ASN A 126 -1.82 5.47 -11.89
CA ASN A 126 -2.36 5.81 -13.21
C ASN A 126 -2.68 7.30 -13.37
N GLY A 127 -2.34 8.12 -12.37
CA GLY A 127 -2.61 9.57 -12.33
C GLY A 127 -4.00 9.94 -11.84
N GLU A 128 -4.88 8.98 -11.59
CA GLU A 128 -6.23 9.22 -11.10
C GLU A 128 -6.27 9.34 -9.58
N LEU A 129 -7.16 10.21 -9.10
CA LEU A 129 -7.53 10.27 -7.69
C LEU A 129 -8.72 9.33 -7.46
N VAL A 130 -8.68 8.59 -6.37
CA VAL A 130 -9.73 7.63 -6.01
C VAL A 130 -10.19 7.89 -4.57
N ASP A 131 -11.49 7.82 -4.39
CA ASP A 131 -12.10 7.81 -3.07
C ASP A 131 -12.04 6.39 -2.51
N ILE A 132 -11.30 6.21 -1.45
CA ILE A 132 -11.18 4.94 -0.74
C ILE A 132 -11.97 5.06 0.56
N LYS A 133 -12.66 3.99 0.93
CA LYS A 133 -13.37 3.86 2.22
C LYS A 133 -12.80 2.70 3.02
N GLY A 134 -12.81 2.87 4.33
CA GLY A 134 -12.31 1.88 5.26
C GLY A 134 -11.12 2.37 6.07
N TRP A 135 -10.33 1.43 6.58
CA TRP A 135 -9.28 1.71 7.55
C TRP A 135 -7.96 1.06 7.14
N ALA A 136 -6.85 1.73 7.46
CA ALA A 136 -5.53 1.15 7.40
C ALA A 136 -4.89 1.16 8.79
N LEU A 137 -4.28 0.04 9.18
CA LEU A 137 -3.47 -0.08 10.37
C LEU A 137 -2.12 -0.64 9.96
N LEU A 138 -1.05 0.12 10.22
CA LEU A 138 0.32 -0.31 9.97
C LEU A 138 1.08 -0.35 11.28
N PHE A 139 1.92 -1.38 11.47
CA PHE A 139 2.78 -1.45 12.64
C PHE A 139 4.16 -2.01 12.32
N HIS A 140 5.17 -1.44 12.95
CA HIS A 140 6.56 -1.87 12.80
C HIS A 140 6.81 -3.14 13.62
N PRO A 141 7.63 -4.09 13.15
CA PRO A 141 7.98 -5.30 13.91
C PRO A 141 8.54 -5.02 15.30
N ASP A 142 9.23 -3.89 15.50
CA ASP A 142 9.82 -3.52 16.79
C ASP A 142 8.78 -3.28 17.89
N LEU A 143 7.54 -2.92 17.54
CA LEU A 143 6.43 -2.80 18.49
C LEU A 143 6.16 -4.14 19.21
N LEU A 144 6.42 -5.24 18.53
CA LEU A 144 6.16 -6.59 19.05
C LEU A 144 7.36 -7.16 19.81
N HIS A 145 8.46 -6.44 19.90
CA HIS A 145 9.68 -6.94 20.55
C HIS A 145 9.43 -7.29 22.02
N GLY A 146 9.79 -8.53 22.40
CA GLY A 146 9.63 -9.01 23.79
C GLY A 146 8.19 -9.40 24.16
N THR A 147 7.22 -9.29 23.24
CA THR A 147 5.81 -9.65 23.50
C THR A 147 5.51 -11.09 23.08
N HIS A 148 4.40 -11.66 23.59
CA HIS A 148 3.88 -12.95 23.14
C HIS A 148 3.50 -12.90 21.65
N LEU A 149 2.82 -11.84 21.23
CA LEU A 149 2.44 -11.65 19.82
C LEU A 149 3.66 -11.66 18.90
N GLY A 150 4.79 -11.04 19.30
CA GLY A 150 6.03 -11.07 18.54
C GLY A 150 6.63 -12.47 18.34
N GLN A 151 6.40 -13.38 19.29
CA GLN A 151 6.83 -14.77 19.17
C GLN A 151 5.93 -15.58 18.22
N THR A 152 4.64 -15.26 18.18
CA THR A 152 3.60 -16.03 17.48
C THR A 152 3.13 -15.38 16.17
N ILE A 153 3.57 -14.18 15.83
CA ILE A 153 3.12 -13.43 14.64
C ILE A 153 3.24 -14.24 13.32
N LYS A 154 4.23 -15.11 13.23
CA LYS A 154 4.47 -15.98 12.07
C LYS A 154 3.43 -17.10 11.92
N GLU A 155 2.64 -17.36 12.95
CA GLU A 155 1.57 -18.36 12.92
C GLU A 155 0.27 -17.81 12.33
N TYR A 156 0.21 -16.48 12.13
CA TYR A 156 -0.96 -15.83 11.54
C TYR A 156 -0.91 -15.97 10.02
N SER A 157 -1.69 -16.90 9.49
CA SER A 157 -1.74 -17.26 8.08
C SER A 157 -2.10 -16.10 7.15
N CYS A 158 -2.79 -15.09 7.67
CA CYS A 158 -3.13 -13.88 6.89
C CYS A 158 -1.89 -13.11 6.41
N PHE A 159 -0.74 -13.32 7.03
CA PHE A 159 0.55 -12.76 6.61
C PHE A 159 1.38 -13.72 5.75
N ASP A 160 0.91 -14.95 5.49
CA ASP A 160 1.65 -15.91 4.68
C ASP A 160 1.57 -15.52 3.19
N TYR A 161 2.73 -15.29 2.57
CA TYR A 161 2.83 -14.92 1.16
C TYR A 161 2.17 -15.91 0.19
N ARG A 162 2.00 -17.18 0.61
CA ARG A 162 1.37 -18.23 -0.20
C ARG A 162 -0.15 -18.14 -0.24
N ILE A 163 -0.76 -17.38 0.66
CA ILE A 163 -2.20 -17.17 0.72
C ILE A 163 -2.51 -15.83 0.08
N ASN A 164 -2.74 -15.83 -1.23
CA ASN A 164 -3.08 -14.62 -2.00
C ASN A 164 -4.59 -14.31 -1.95
N GLU A 165 -5.26 -14.63 -0.87
CA GLU A 165 -6.68 -14.41 -0.72
C GLU A 165 -6.91 -13.32 0.32
N ALA A 166 -7.74 -12.36 -0.04
CA ALA A 166 -8.26 -11.38 0.90
C ALA A 166 -9.25 -12.07 1.84
N LEU A 167 -9.23 -11.69 3.10
CA LEU A 167 -10.17 -12.21 4.09
C LEU A 167 -11.51 -11.49 3.92
N HIS A 168 -12.57 -12.26 3.66
CA HIS A 168 -13.93 -11.73 3.63
C HIS A 168 -14.51 -11.76 5.03
N MET A 169 -14.83 -10.59 5.57
CA MET A 169 -15.40 -10.42 6.89
C MET A 169 -16.93 -10.38 6.82
N SER A 170 -17.59 -11.01 7.78
CA SER A 170 -19.00 -10.74 8.00
C SER A 170 -19.20 -9.29 8.48
N ASN A 171 -20.41 -8.73 8.33
CA ASN A 171 -20.71 -7.39 8.81
C ASN A 171 -20.41 -7.21 10.31
N GLU A 172 -20.69 -8.24 11.11
CA GLU A 172 -20.40 -8.21 12.54
C GLU A 172 -18.89 -8.19 12.83
N GLU A 173 -18.11 -9.03 12.15
CA GLU A 173 -16.64 -9.04 12.27
C GLU A 173 -16.03 -7.72 11.81
N HIS A 174 -16.53 -7.15 10.71
CA HIS A 174 -16.12 -5.85 10.20
C HIS A 174 -16.32 -4.75 11.26
N GLU A 175 -17.49 -4.65 11.86
CA GLU A 175 -17.77 -3.66 12.92
C GLU A 175 -16.83 -3.82 14.12
N ILE A 176 -16.53 -5.07 14.51
CA ILE A 176 -15.58 -5.37 15.59
C ILE A 176 -14.18 -4.89 15.22
N LEU A 177 -13.70 -5.17 13.99
CA LEU A 177 -12.38 -4.73 13.55
C LEU A 177 -12.27 -3.19 13.51
N VAL A 178 -13.28 -2.50 12.99
CA VAL A 178 -13.35 -1.03 13.01
C VAL A 178 -13.32 -0.50 14.44
N SER A 179 -14.07 -1.12 15.36
CA SER A 179 -14.06 -0.74 16.79
C SER A 179 -12.68 -0.89 17.41
N LEU A 180 -11.98 -2.00 17.14
CA LEU A 180 -10.62 -2.24 17.64
C LEU A 180 -9.62 -1.25 17.06
N MET A 181 -9.69 -0.96 15.76
CA MET A 181 -8.83 0.05 15.12
C MET A 181 -9.04 1.44 15.73
N ARG A 182 -10.29 1.83 16.01
CA ARG A 182 -10.59 3.08 16.71
C ARG A 182 -10.02 3.10 18.11
N GLN A 183 -10.15 2.03 18.89
CA GLN A 183 -9.59 1.94 20.24
C GLN A 183 -8.06 2.08 20.22
N ILE A 184 -7.38 1.46 19.25
CA ILE A 184 -5.93 1.62 19.07
C ILE A 184 -5.60 3.08 18.75
N ARG A 185 -6.35 3.73 17.85
CA ARG A 185 -6.14 5.14 17.51
C ARG A 185 -6.34 6.05 18.73
N ASP A 186 -7.42 5.83 19.45
CA ASP A 186 -7.73 6.60 20.67
C ASP A 186 -6.62 6.45 21.72
N GLU A 187 -6.06 5.24 21.89
CA GLU A 187 -4.95 4.97 22.78
C GLU A 187 -3.68 5.75 22.35
N ILE A 188 -3.37 5.73 21.04
CA ILE A 188 -2.23 6.48 20.46
C ILE A 188 -2.38 7.98 20.70
N GLU A 189 -3.57 8.52 20.54
CA GLU A 189 -3.81 9.98 20.58
C GLU A 189 -3.87 10.51 22.02
N ASN A 190 -4.47 9.79 22.94
CA ASN A 190 -4.82 10.27 24.26
C ASN A 190 -3.79 9.90 25.36
N ASN A 191 -2.98 8.85 25.15
CA ASN A 191 -2.11 8.29 26.19
C ASN A 191 -0.61 8.31 25.83
N LYS A 192 -0.15 9.31 25.09
CA LYS A 192 1.21 9.42 24.49
C LYS A 192 2.40 9.29 25.45
N HIS A 193 2.17 9.41 26.73
CA HIS A 193 3.22 9.37 27.76
C HIS A 193 2.98 8.28 28.81
N ASP A 194 2.07 7.35 28.52
CA ASP A 194 1.78 6.24 29.42
C ASP A 194 2.76 5.09 29.12
N ASP A 195 3.46 4.62 30.16
CA ASP A 195 4.40 3.50 30.07
C ASP A 195 3.72 2.18 29.66
N PHE A 196 2.40 2.09 29.77
CA PHE A 196 1.61 0.92 29.38
C PHE A 196 0.99 1.03 27.98
N GLN A 197 1.13 2.16 27.30
CA GLN A 197 0.51 2.41 25.99
C GLN A 197 0.82 1.29 25.00
N ASP A 198 2.09 0.95 24.80
CA ASP A 198 2.50 -0.09 23.85
C ASP A 198 1.91 -1.45 24.23
N ALA A 199 1.84 -1.79 25.51
CA ALA A 199 1.27 -3.05 25.98
C ALA A 199 -0.24 -3.14 25.72
N ILE A 200 -0.97 -2.04 25.90
CA ILE A 200 -2.40 -1.94 25.60
C ILE A 200 -2.62 -2.08 24.10
N ILE A 201 -1.86 -1.34 23.28
CA ILE A 201 -1.92 -1.39 21.82
C ILE A 201 -1.67 -2.82 21.31
N VAL A 202 -0.62 -3.50 21.81
CA VAL A 202 -0.29 -4.87 21.42
C VAL A 202 -1.42 -5.83 21.81
N SER A 203 -2.07 -5.61 22.95
CA SER A 203 -3.23 -6.42 23.37
C SER A 203 -4.40 -6.27 22.41
N TYR A 204 -4.72 -5.06 21.97
CA TYR A 204 -5.74 -4.83 20.93
C TYR A 204 -5.36 -5.44 19.59
N LEU A 205 -4.08 -5.33 19.19
CA LEU A 205 -3.57 -5.98 17.98
C LEU A 205 -3.73 -7.50 18.03
N GLU A 206 -3.42 -8.13 19.17
CA GLU A 206 -3.57 -9.58 19.31
C GLU A 206 -5.03 -10.00 19.21
N VAL A 207 -5.96 -9.26 19.80
CA VAL A 207 -7.41 -9.52 19.65
C VAL A 207 -7.81 -9.37 18.18
N LEU A 208 -7.41 -8.28 17.51
CA LEU A 208 -7.73 -8.01 16.12
C LEU A 208 -7.22 -9.15 15.21
N LEU A 209 -5.96 -9.54 15.36
CA LEU A 209 -5.35 -10.60 14.57
C LEU A 209 -5.97 -11.98 14.82
N ASN A 210 -6.49 -12.23 16.03
CA ASN A 210 -7.23 -13.46 16.32
C ASN A 210 -8.55 -13.53 15.53
N TYR A 211 -9.21 -12.41 15.24
CA TYR A 211 -10.33 -12.39 14.28
C TYR A 211 -9.89 -12.76 12.86
N CYS A 212 -8.68 -12.41 12.45
CA CYS A 212 -8.13 -12.78 11.14
C CYS A 212 -7.81 -14.29 11.00
N ARG A 213 -7.79 -15.05 12.12
CA ARG A 213 -7.55 -16.51 12.10
C ARG A 213 -8.83 -17.33 12.00
N ARG A 214 -10.00 -16.72 12.13
CA ARG A 214 -11.31 -17.41 12.10
C ARG A 214 -11.75 -17.68 10.69
#